data_69e2abc7fb506d253419a18b3325f04a
#
_entry.id   69e2abc7fb506d253419a18b3325f04a
#
_cell.length_a   1.000
_cell.length_b   1.000
_cell.length_c   1.000
_cell.angle_alpha   90.00
_cell.angle_beta   90.00
_cell.angle_gamma   90.00
#
_symmetry.space_group_name_H-M   'P 1'
#
loop_
_entity.id
_entity.type
_entity.pdbx_description
1 polymer ?
#
loop_
_entity_poly.entity_id
_entity_poly.type
_entity_poly.pdbx_seq_one_letter_code
_entity_poly.pdbx_strand_id
1 'polypeptide(L)'
;MIKYESGNFHDKNWSETIGTYSGKAVIPDEETALRIAKAIFDGMEKSKEAQEYVPQSVFYDNQDEIWIVSFWKNSNQLTLGGDCNIAMQKKDGKVLRIWFGE
;
A
#
# COMPACT_ATOMS: atom_id res chain seq x y z
N MET A 1 22.71 12.94 1.78
CA MET A 1 21.71 13.28 2.84
C MET A 1 20.41 13.76 2.20
N ILE A 2 19.31 13.22 2.66
CA ILE A 2 18.00 13.65 2.19
C ILE A 2 17.59 14.91 2.96
N LYS A 3 17.17 15.92 2.23
CA LYS A 3 16.72 17.17 2.82
C LYS A 3 15.21 17.18 2.88
N TYR A 4 14.67 17.40 4.06
CA TYR A 4 13.23 17.46 4.27
C TYR A 4 12.79 18.90 4.43
N GLU A 5 11.86 19.31 3.59
CA GLU A 5 11.33 20.67 3.60
C GLU A 5 9.81 20.63 3.63
N SER A 6 9.23 21.62 4.25
CA SER A 6 7.78 21.82 4.22
C SER A 6 7.50 23.28 3.92
N GLY A 7 6.36 23.51 3.30
CA GLY A 7 5.97 24.88 2.95
C GLY A 7 4.80 24.85 1.99
N ASN A 8 4.56 26.00 1.41
CA ASN A 8 3.49 26.14 0.43
C ASN A 8 4.09 25.97 -0.97
N PHE A 9 3.77 24.85 -1.58
CA PHE A 9 4.13 24.64 -2.97
C PHE A 9 2.84 24.33 -3.72
N HIS A 10 2.53 25.17 -4.67
CA HIS A 10 1.31 25.01 -5.46
C HIS A 10 1.66 24.91 -6.93
N ASP A 11 1.26 23.82 -7.54
CA ASP A 11 1.37 23.63 -8.97
C ASP A 11 -0.04 23.44 -9.52
N LYS A 12 -0.46 24.37 -10.35
CA LYS A 12 -1.79 24.33 -10.93
C LYS A 12 -2.06 23.10 -11.77
N ASN A 13 -1.00 22.42 -12.19
CA ASN A 13 -1.10 21.25 -13.04
C ASN A 13 -1.21 19.93 -12.27
N TRP A 14 -1.21 19.98 -10.95
CA TRP A 14 -1.23 18.74 -10.18
C TRP A 14 -2.44 17.88 -10.45
N SER A 15 -3.60 18.50 -10.66
CA SER A 15 -4.79 17.73 -10.98
C SER A 15 -4.78 17.19 -12.40
N GLU A 16 -3.97 17.77 -13.26
CA GLU A 16 -3.86 17.37 -14.67
C GLU A 16 -2.74 16.39 -14.93
N THR A 17 -1.83 16.25 -13.97
CA THR A 17 -0.63 15.43 -14.19
C THR A 17 -0.90 13.94 -14.15
N ILE A 18 -2.09 13.54 -13.76
CA ILE A 18 -2.45 12.12 -13.74
C ILE A 18 -2.25 11.49 -15.10
N GLY A 19 -2.42 12.24 -16.15
CA GLY A 19 -2.26 11.72 -17.48
C GLY A 19 -0.87 11.82 -18.07
N THR A 20 0.08 12.42 -17.37
CA THR A 20 1.40 12.65 -17.97
C THR A 20 2.33 11.45 -17.90
N TYR A 21 2.11 10.56 -16.95
CA TYR A 21 2.86 9.30 -16.91
C TYR A 21 2.16 8.32 -17.82
N SER A 22 2.61 8.28 -19.07
CA SER A 22 1.87 7.57 -20.09
C SER A 22 2.22 6.10 -20.17
N GLY A 23 1.18 5.29 -20.24
CA GLY A 23 1.27 3.96 -20.78
C GLY A 23 1.76 2.86 -19.86
N LYS A 24 2.23 3.16 -18.65
CA LYS A 24 2.72 2.11 -17.76
C LYS A 24 2.07 2.23 -16.41
N ALA A 25 1.77 1.08 -15.84
CA ALA A 25 1.22 1.04 -14.49
C ALA A 25 2.25 1.45 -13.47
N VAL A 26 1.82 2.17 -12.44
CA VAL A 26 2.69 2.55 -11.32
C VAL A 26 3.05 1.32 -10.48
N ILE A 27 2.10 0.38 -10.35
CA ILE A 27 2.34 -0.87 -9.66
C ILE A 27 2.21 -2.03 -10.67
N PRO A 28 3.27 -2.31 -11.42
CA PRO A 28 3.15 -3.25 -12.53
C PRO A 28 3.13 -4.72 -12.12
N ASP A 29 3.65 -5.04 -10.95
CA ASP A 29 3.82 -6.43 -10.55
C ASP A 29 3.59 -6.61 -9.06
N GLU A 30 3.53 -7.88 -8.65
CA GLU A 30 3.23 -8.23 -7.27
C GLU A 30 4.32 -7.82 -6.30
N GLU A 31 5.58 -7.85 -6.72
CA GLU A 31 6.67 -7.46 -5.85
C GLU A 31 6.60 -5.98 -5.51
N THR A 32 6.30 -5.17 -6.50
CA THR A 32 6.14 -3.73 -6.30
C THR A 32 4.95 -3.47 -5.37
N ALA A 33 3.83 -4.17 -5.59
CA ALA A 33 2.67 -4.04 -4.71
C ALA A 33 3.02 -4.37 -3.27
N LEU A 34 3.76 -5.45 -3.08
CA LEU A 34 4.16 -5.87 -1.75
C LEU A 34 5.03 -4.82 -1.05
N ARG A 35 6.00 -4.28 -1.76
CA ARG A 35 6.91 -3.28 -1.20
C ARG A 35 6.19 -1.99 -0.83
N ILE A 36 5.28 -1.55 -1.67
CA ILE A 36 4.52 -0.33 -1.40
C ILE A 36 3.60 -0.54 -0.21
N ALA A 37 2.89 -1.65 -0.17
CA ALA A 37 1.99 -1.96 0.93
C ALA A 37 2.76 -2.07 2.24
N LYS A 38 3.93 -2.71 2.21
CA LYS A 38 4.77 -2.83 3.39
C LYS A 38 5.20 -1.46 3.92
N ALA A 39 5.59 -0.57 3.02
CA ALA A 39 5.98 0.78 3.40
C ALA A 39 4.80 1.54 4.03
N ILE A 40 3.61 1.37 3.48
CA ILE A 40 2.42 1.99 4.03
C ILE A 40 2.12 1.44 5.42
N PHE A 41 2.16 0.13 5.56
CA PHE A 41 1.88 -0.52 6.85
C PHE A 41 2.88 -0.08 7.91
N ASP A 42 4.16 -0.07 7.57
CA ASP A 42 5.21 0.34 8.50
C ASP A 42 5.05 1.81 8.91
N GLY A 43 4.54 2.62 8.03
CA GLY A 43 4.29 4.03 8.33
C GLY A 43 3.10 4.25 9.24
N MET A 44 2.07 3.41 9.10
CA MET A 44 0.88 3.52 9.92
C MET A 44 1.08 2.94 11.32
N GLU A 45 1.76 1.81 11.38
CA GLU A 45 1.93 1.05 12.62
C GLU A 45 3.39 1.09 13.06
N LYS A 46 3.70 1.92 14.04
CA LYS A 46 5.07 2.06 14.53
C LYS A 46 5.29 1.39 15.87
N SER A 47 4.35 0.57 16.29
CA SER A 47 4.47 -0.18 17.54
C SER A 47 5.30 -1.43 17.34
N LYS A 48 5.70 -2.05 18.46
CA LYS A 48 6.40 -3.33 18.38
C LYS A 48 5.54 -4.41 17.75
N GLU A 49 4.22 -4.30 17.92
CA GLU A 49 3.31 -5.28 17.34
C GLU A 49 3.34 -5.28 15.83
N ALA A 50 3.62 -4.13 15.22
CA ALA A 50 3.72 -4.06 13.77
C ALA A 50 4.80 -4.96 13.22
N GLN A 51 5.86 -5.17 13.98
CA GLN A 51 6.96 -6.03 13.55
C GLN A 51 6.57 -7.50 13.51
N GLU A 52 5.48 -7.86 14.16
CA GLU A 52 4.99 -9.23 14.15
C GLU A 52 4.13 -9.53 12.92
N TYR A 53 3.76 -8.49 12.17
CA TYR A 53 2.97 -8.67 10.95
C TYR A 53 3.90 -8.99 9.79
N VAL A 54 3.52 -10.00 9.05
CA VAL A 54 4.28 -10.40 7.87
C VAL A 54 3.35 -10.45 6.67
N PRO A 55 3.87 -10.19 5.47
CA PRO A 55 3.07 -10.33 4.26
C PRO A 55 2.62 -11.78 4.10
N GLN A 56 1.34 -11.98 3.85
CA GLN A 56 0.78 -13.32 3.72
C GLN A 56 0.35 -13.60 2.30
N SER A 57 -0.22 -12.60 1.63
CA SER A 57 -0.66 -12.82 0.26
C SER A 57 -0.70 -11.51 -0.50
N VAL A 58 -0.55 -11.63 -1.81
CA VAL A 58 -0.75 -10.55 -2.76
C VAL A 58 -1.76 -11.07 -3.77
N PHE A 59 -2.90 -10.42 -3.84
CA PHE A 59 -3.98 -10.81 -4.73
C PHE A 59 -4.15 -9.73 -5.80
N TYR A 60 -4.30 -10.16 -7.04
CA TYR A 60 -4.56 -9.25 -8.13
C TYR A 60 -5.97 -9.47 -8.67
N ASP A 61 -6.77 -8.41 -8.63
CA ASP A 61 -8.10 -8.42 -9.21
C ASP A 61 -8.01 -8.01 -10.67
N ASN A 62 -8.19 -8.95 -11.56
CA ASN A 62 -8.10 -8.72 -13.01
C ASN A 62 -9.19 -7.81 -13.54
N GLN A 63 -10.33 -7.82 -12.90
CA GLN A 63 -11.48 -7.06 -13.40
C GLN A 63 -11.30 -5.57 -13.17
N ASP A 64 -10.92 -5.20 -11.97
CA ASP A 64 -10.79 -3.80 -11.59
C ASP A 64 -9.36 -3.32 -11.55
N GLU A 65 -8.40 -4.20 -11.83
CA GLU A 65 -6.96 -3.90 -11.84
C GLU A 65 -6.51 -3.33 -10.50
N ILE A 66 -6.75 -4.09 -9.45
CA ILE A 66 -6.45 -3.71 -8.07
C ILE A 66 -5.57 -4.78 -7.44
N TRP A 67 -4.54 -4.32 -6.74
CA TRP A 67 -3.70 -5.19 -5.90
C TRP A 67 -4.23 -5.15 -4.48
N ILE A 68 -4.36 -6.32 -3.86
CA ILE A 68 -4.73 -6.42 -2.45
C ILE A 68 -3.62 -7.17 -1.75
N VAL A 69 -2.96 -6.50 -0.82
CA VAL A 69 -1.86 -7.09 -0.05
C VAL A 69 -2.36 -7.32 1.37
N SER A 70 -2.20 -8.55 1.84
CA SER A 70 -2.66 -8.94 3.17
C SER A 70 -1.48 -9.26 4.07
N PHE A 71 -1.49 -8.71 5.27
CA PHE A 71 -0.48 -8.94 6.29
C PHE A 71 -1.13 -9.65 7.46
N TRP A 72 -0.49 -10.68 7.94
CA TRP A 72 -1.00 -11.45 9.07
C TRP A 72 -0.02 -11.35 10.21
N LYS A 73 -0.57 -11.38 11.41
CA LYS A 73 0.26 -11.38 12.59
C LYS A 73 0.95 -12.73 12.73
N ASN A 74 2.27 -12.71 12.78
CA ASN A 74 3.06 -13.91 12.93
C ASN A 74 3.14 -14.28 14.42
N SER A 75 2.10 -14.94 14.92
CA SER A 75 1.98 -15.28 16.30
C SER A 75 1.50 -16.71 16.43
N ASN A 76 2.02 -17.41 17.41
CA ASN A 76 1.57 -18.78 17.71
C ASN A 76 0.25 -18.80 18.47
N GLN A 77 -0.24 -17.65 18.86
CA GLN A 77 -1.51 -17.55 19.57
C GLN A 77 -2.63 -17.26 18.61
N LEU A 78 -3.77 -17.88 18.87
CA LEU A 78 -4.97 -17.57 18.12
C LEU A 78 -5.42 -16.17 18.50
N THR A 79 -5.32 -15.28 17.51
CA THR A 79 -5.79 -13.92 17.69
C THR A 79 -6.94 -13.67 16.72
N LEU A 80 -7.99 -13.07 17.23
CA LEU A 80 -9.13 -12.70 16.40
C LEU A 80 -8.81 -11.42 15.65
N GLY A 81 -9.19 -11.38 14.37
CA GLY A 81 -9.04 -10.19 13.57
C GLY A 81 -7.62 -9.75 13.33
N GLY A 82 -6.73 -10.70 13.10
CA GLY A 82 -5.30 -10.42 13.04
C GLY A 82 -4.75 -9.96 11.72
N ASP A 83 -5.55 -9.76 10.69
CA ASP A 83 -5.03 -9.38 9.39
C ASP A 83 -5.26 -7.92 9.07
N CYS A 84 -4.36 -7.38 8.27
CA CYS A 84 -4.47 -6.05 7.70
C CYS A 84 -4.41 -6.17 6.19
N ASN A 85 -5.34 -5.53 5.51
CA ASN A 85 -5.45 -5.62 4.06
C ASN A 85 -5.37 -4.23 3.45
N ILE A 86 -4.57 -4.10 2.39
CA ILE A 86 -4.37 -2.84 1.70
C ILE A 86 -4.68 -3.03 0.23
N ALA A 87 -5.66 -2.30 -0.28
CA ALA A 87 -6.05 -2.34 -1.69
C ALA A 87 -5.54 -1.10 -2.40
N MET A 88 -4.86 -1.30 -3.55
CA MET A 88 -4.24 -0.24 -4.31
C MET A 88 -4.53 -0.40 -5.79
N GLN A 89 -4.72 0.71 -6.49
CA GLN A 89 -4.90 0.67 -7.94
C GLN A 89 -3.57 0.42 -8.63
N LYS A 90 -3.60 -0.46 -9.61
CA LYS A 90 -2.41 -0.78 -10.39
C LYS A 90 -1.91 0.42 -11.18
N LYS A 91 -2.83 1.16 -11.79
CA LYS A 91 -2.45 2.22 -12.73
C LYS A 91 -1.74 3.41 -12.09
N ASP A 92 -2.14 3.80 -10.90
CA ASP A 92 -1.65 5.04 -10.29
C ASP A 92 -1.18 4.87 -8.85
N GLY A 93 -1.31 3.68 -8.29
CA GLY A 93 -0.90 3.42 -6.90
C GLY A 93 -1.83 3.99 -5.85
N LYS A 94 -3.02 4.44 -6.25
CA LYS A 94 -3.96 5.01 -5.30
C LYS A 94 -4.43 3.97 -4.32
N VAL A 95 -4.33 4.29 -3.03
CA VAL A 95 -4.84 3.41 -1.98
C VAL A 95 -6.35 3.58 -1.92
N LEU A 96 -7.06 2.49 -2.16
CA LEU A 96 -8.52 2.52 -2.21
C LEU A 96 -9.13 2.20 -0.87
N ARG A 97 -8.50 1.30 -0.13
CA ARG A 97 -9.07 0.88 1.15
C ARG A 97 -7.99 0.20 1.97
N ILE A 98 -8.04 0.44 3.27
CA ILE A 98 -7.25 -0.29 4.25
C ILE A 98 -8.23 -0.79 5.29
N TRP A 99 -8.19 -2.09 5.55
CA TRP A 99 -9.11 -2.63 6.55
C TRP A 99 -8.44 -3.75 7.32
N PHE A 100 -8.87 -3.86 8.56
CA PHE A 100 -8.48 -4.95 9.45
C PHE A 100 -9.68 -5.87 9.57
N GLY A 101 -9.44 -7.13 9.51
CA GLY A 101 -10.56 -8.02 9.56
C GLY A 101 -10.17 -9.45 9.79
N GLU A 102 -11.19 -10.22 9.92
CA GLU A 102 -11.10 -11.65 10.15
C GLU A 102 -10.81 -12.39 8.88
#